data_c16e1fc6fc6b9285b83740b3ca198d95
#
_entry.id   c16e1fc6fc6b9285b83740b3ca198d95
#
_cell.length_a   1.000
_cell.length_b   1.000
_cell.length_c   1.000
_cell.angle_alpha   90.00
_cell.angle_beta   90.00
_cell.angle_gamma   90.00
#
_symmetry.space_group_name_H-M   'P 1'
#
loop_
_entity.id
_entity.type
_entity.pdbx_description
1 polymer ?
#
loop_
_entity_poly.entity_id
_entity_poly.type
_entity_poly.pdbx_seq_one_letter_code
_entity_poly.pdbx_strand_id
1 'polypeptide(L)'
;MESKKETTYTYKVEDSASRMDDILDANDNDYEDNKSSIPSRDKLTYKNGYYVNVTALFIDIVDSSKLTDGNKRPTLAKMYRAFLSECVAIMNSWEMCKEININGDCVWGVFETPKKSNVDDVISVAAQLNSMIKILNYKLKKKNYDTLAVGIGIYYGRALMVKAGYSGSGINEIVWMGDVVNTACHLANEAGRGYRNTIIVTGNIYCNLNDHHKSLLSSYNDGQTKRYEGDIIRNNMEDWYKENCK
;
A
#
# COMPACT_ATOMS: atom_id res chain seq x y z
N MET A 1 12.69 2.05 -7.96
CA MET A 1 13.75 1.64 -8.93
C MET A 1 13.28 0.33 -9.52
N GLU A 2 13.14 0.21 -10.83
CA GLU A 2 12.72 -1.06 -11.42
C GLU A 2 13.81 -2.11 -11.17
N SER A 3 13.45 -3.23 -10.54
CA SER A 3 14.33 -4.38 -10.43
C SER A 3 14.45 -5.04 -11.80
N LYS A 4 15.62 -4.94 -12.43
CA LYS A 4 15.88 -5.50 -13.76
C LYS A 4 16.90 -6.61 -13.65
N LYS A 5 16.63 -7.73 -14.34
CA LYS A 5 17.62 -8.76 -14.54
C LYS A 5 18.71 -8.21 -15.48
N GLU A 6 19.90 -7.91 -14.92
CA GLU A 6 21.04 -7.37 -15.67
C GLU A 6 21.95 -8.46 -16.21
N THR A 7 22.05 -9.58 -15.51
CA THR A 7 22.99 -10.66 -15.80
C THR A 7 22.34 -12.03 -15.73
N THR A 8 22.96 -13.00 -16.41
CA THR A 8 22.61 -14.41 -16.28
C THR A 8 23.83 -15.15 -15.77
N TYR A 9 23.67 -15.88 -14.67
CA TYR A 9 24.68 -16.71 -14.06
C TYR A 9 24.31 -18.19 -14.16
N THR A 10 25.32 -19.05 -14.30
CA THR A 10 25.12 -20.48 -14.14
C THR A 10 24.93 -20.77 -12.66
N TYR A 11 23.81 -21.40 -12.30
CA TYR A 11 23.56 -21.82 -10.93
C TYR A 11 24.50 -22.95 -10.51
N LYS A 12 25.20 -22.76 -9.41
CA LYS A 12 26.07 -23.78 -8.78
C LYS A 12 25.63 -23.98 -7.34
N VAL A 13 25.49 -25.23 -6.94
CA VAL A 13 24.98 -25.62 -5.61
C VAL A 13 25.93 -25.17 -4.51
N GLU A 14 27.23 -25.31 -4.72
CA GLU A 14 28.26 -24.93 -3.75
C GLU A 14 28.25 -23.43 -3.49
N ASP A 15 28.17 -22.61 -4.54
CA ASP A 15 28.08 -21.15 -4.43
C ASP A 15 26.77 -20.73 -3.74
N SER A 16 25.69 -21.50 -3.96
CA SER A 16 24.39 -21.24 -3.35
C SER A 16 24.41 -21.58 -1.85
N ALA A 17 25.01 -22.71 -1.47
CA ALA A 17 25.16 -23.09 -0.07
C ALA A 17 25.99 -22.05 0.70
N SER A 18 27.13 -21.64 0.15
CA SER A 18 27.96 -20.60 0.77
C SER A 18 27.22 -19.26 0.94
N ARG A 19 26.40 -18.83 -0.05
CA ARG A 19 25.59 -17.61 0.11
C ARG A 19 24.50 -17.73 1.19
N MET A 20 23.88 -18.91 1.31
CA MET A 20 22.92 -19.16 2.38
C MET A 20 23.59 -19.07 3.75
N ASP A 21 24.76 -19.70 3.91
CA ASP A 21 25.52 -19.63 5.15
C ASP A 21 25.90 -18.16 5.46
N ASP A 22 26.43 -17.43 4.50
CA ASP A 22 26.79 -16.00 4.63
C ASP A 22 25.62 -15.10 5.09
N ILE A 23 24.40 -15.42 4.66
CA ILE A 23 23.19 -14.65 5.05
C ILE A 23 22.72 -15.09 6.43
N LEU A 24 22.70 -16.38 6.71
CA LEU A 24 22.20 -16.94 7.98
C LEU A 24 23.18 -16.67 9.15
N ASP A 25 24.46 -16.56 8.87
CA ASP A 25 25.48 -16.20 9.86
C ASP A 25 25.62 -14.67 10.09
N ALA A 26 24.76 -13.86 9.46
CA ALA A 26 24.73 -12.42 9.71
C ALA A 26 24.45 -12.12 11.19
N ASN A 27 25.11 -11.09 11.72
CA ASN A 27 25.01 -10.76 13.13
C ASN A 27 23.65 -10.14 13.46
N ASP A 28 22.94 -10.65 14.46
CA ASP A 28 21.67 -10.11 14.94
C ASP A 28 21.75 -8.63 15.38
N ASN A 29 22.94 -8.17 15.81
CA ASN A 29 23.18 -6.77 16.16
C ASN A 29 23.19 -5.82 14.95
N ASP A 30 23.21 -6.33 13.72
CA ASP A 30 23.09 -5.54 12.49
C ASP A 30 21.63 -5.16 12.18
N TYR A 31 20.68 -5.58 13.02
CA TYR A 31 19.26 -5.21 12.96
C TYR A 31 18.95 -4.11 13.97
N GLU A 32 19.03 -2.86 13.51
CA GLU A 32 18.90 -1.69 14.37
C GLU A 32 17.45 -1.26 14.58
N ASP A 33 17.13 -0.73 15.77
CA ASP A 33 15.82 -0.13 16.07
C ASP A 33 15.84 1.37 15.80
N ASN A 34 15.28 1.80 14.66
CA ASN A 34 15.19 3.19 14.27
C ASN A 34 13.72 3.68 14.29
N LYS A 35 13.21 3.99 15.49
CA LYS A 35 11.79 4.33 15.71
C LYS A 35 11.36 5.68 15.14
N SER A 36 12.28 6.58 14.85
CA SER A 36 11.97 7.99 14.57
C SER A 36 11.85 8.34 13.10
N SER A 37 12.47 7.57 12.21
CA SER A 37 12.46 7.83 10.77
C SER A 37 12.79 6.57 9.97
N ILE A 38 12.37 6.55 8.71
CA ILE A 38 12.75 5.51 7.75
C ILE A 38 14.18 5.81 7.25
N PRO A 39 15.13 4.89 7.44
CA PRO A 39 16.49 5.08 6.96
C PRO A 39 16.58 5.18 5.44
N SER A 40 17.60 5.88 4.94
CA SER A 40 17.90 5.85 3.51
C SER A 40 18.21 4.43 3.03
N ARG A 41 17.73 4.09 1.83
CA ARG A 41 17.96 2.78 1.19
C ARG A 41 19.45 2.44 1.05
N ASP A 42 20.32 3.45 0.93
CA ASP A 42 21.77 3.26 0.78
C ASP A 42 22.44 2.67 2.03
N LYS A 43 21.77 2.74 3.18
CA LYS A 43 22.25 2.12 4.42
C LYS A 43 21.99 0.62 4.48
N LEU A 44 21.13 0.10 3.59
CA LEU A 44 20.80 -1.32 3.57
C LEU A 44 21.80 -2.13 2.78
N THR A 45 22.23 -3.21 3.40
CA THR A 45 23.04 -4.28 2.81
C THR A 45 22.19 -5.56 2.72
N TYR A 46 22.76 -6.64 2.24
CA TYR A 46 22.10 -7.97 2.27
C TYR A 46 22.20 -8.68 3.63
N LYS A 47 22.79 -8.02 4.65
CA LYS A 47 23.07 -8.61 5.97
C LYS A 47 22.54 -7.77 7.14
N ASN A 48 21.95 -6.60 6.88
CA ASN A 48 21.39 -5.73 7.93
C ASN A 48 19.93 -5.41 7.69
N GLY A 49 19.30 -4.79 8.69
CA GLY A 49 17.93 -4.31 8.61
C GLY A 49 17.60 -3.26 9.66
N TYR A 50 16.46 -2.59 9.47
CA TYR A 50 16.01 -1.56 10.39
C TYR A 50 14.57 -1.81 10.83
N TYR A 51 14.35 -1.86 12.14
CA TYR A 51 13.01 -1.80 12.69
C TYR A 51 12.54 -0.35 12.75
N VAL A 52 11.41 -0.08 12.14
CA VAL A 52 10.82 1.26 12.05
C VAL A 52 9.32 1.22 12.34
N ASN A 53 8.79 2.32 12.91
CA ASN A 53 7.35 2.49 13.07
C ASN A 53 6.82 3.24 11.84
N VAL A 54 5.88 2.63 11.15
CA VAL A 54 5.33 3.14 9.88
C VAL A 54 3.81 2.93 9.82
N THR A 55 3.17 3.67 8.93
CA THR A 55 1.80 3.36 8.50
C THR A 55 1.84 2.77 7.11
N ALA A 56 1.23 1.60 6.94
CA ALA A 56 1.00 1.01 5.62
C ALA A 56 -0.43 1.30 5.17
N LEU A 57 -0.58 1.70 3.91
CA LEU A 57 -1.85 1.88 3.22
C LEU A 57 -1.86 1.01 1.97
N PHE A 58 -2.87 0.17 1.84
CA PHE A 58 -3.13 -0.66 0.67
C PHE A 58 -4.43 -0.23 0.01
N ILE A 59 -4.45 -0.20 -1.32
CA ILE A 59 -5.68 -0.09 -2.13
C ILE A 59 -5.68 -1.21 -3.15
N ASP A 60 -6.79 -1.95 -3.22
CA ASP A 60 -6.95 -3.13 -4.04
C ASP A 60 -8.30 -3.12 -4.78
N ILE A 61 -8.33 -3.66 -6.01
CA ILE A 61 -9.58 -3.74 -6.79
C ILE A 61 -10.42 -4.91 -6.27
N VAL A 62 -11.66 -4.62 -5.91
CA VAL A 62 -12.63 -5.65 -5.51
C VAL A 62 -12.99 -6.52 -6.70
N ASP A 63 -12.92 -7.85 -6.51
CA ASP A 63 -13.31 -8.85 -7.52
C ASP A 63 -12.63 -8.67 -8.89
N SER A 64 -11.36 -8.30 -8.90
CA SER A 64 -10.58 -8.04 -10.12
C SER A 64 -10.56 -9.19 -11.12
N SER A 65 -10.67 -10.43 -10.65
CA SER A 65 -10.82 -11.61 -11.51
C SER A 65 -12.07 -11.54 -12.40
N LYS A 66 -13.20 -11.06 -11.87
CA LYS A 66 -14.43 -10.89 -12.65
C LYS A 66 -14.29 -9.83 -13.76
N LEU A 67 -13.51 -8.78 -13.53
CA LEU A 67 -13.19 -7.78 -14.56
C LEU A 67 -12.42 -8.40 -15.72
N THR A 68 -11.54 -9.35 -15.41
CA THR A 68 -10.75 -10.07 -16.42
C THR A 68 -11.63 -10.91 -17.34
N ASP A 69 -12.67 -11.53 -16.80
CA ASP A 69 -13.60 -12.38 -17.57
C ASP A 69 -14.58 -11.55 -18.43
N GLY A 70 -14.96 -10.35 -17.95
CA GLY A 70 -15.96 -9.49 -18.60
C GLY A 70 -15.40 -8.53 -19.66
N ASN A 71 -14.11 -8.25 -19.68
CA ASN A 71 -13.54 -7.21 -20.50
C ASN A 71 -12.53 -7.73 -21.53
N LYS A 72 -12.50 -7.09 -22.73
CA LYS A 72 -11.43 -7.32 -23.70
C LYS A 72 -10.08 -6.88 -23.12
N ARG A 73 -9.01 -7.67 -23.37
CA ARG A 73 -7.66 -7.39 -22.84
C ARG A 73 -7.16 -5.94 -23.04
N PRO A 74 -7.36 -5.25 -24.20
CA PRO A 74 -6.94 -3.86 -24.33
C PRO A 74 -7.75 -2.88 -23.45
N THR A 75 -9.04 -3.15 -23.23
CA THR A 75 -9.89 -2.36 -22.32
C THR A 75 -9.41 -2.51 -20.89
N LEU A 76 -9.22 -3.75 -20.44
CA LEU A 76 -8.70 -4.07 -19.13
C LEU A 76 -7.35 -3.38 -18.87
N ALA A 77 -6.43 -3.44 -19.83
CA ALA A 77 -5.13 -2.78 -19.72
C ALA A 77 -5.25 -1.25 -19.55
N LYS A 78 -6.22 -0.60 -20.20
CA LYS A 78 -6.47 0.84 -20.04
C LYS A 78 -7.05 1.16 -18.66
N MET A 79 -7.97 0.33 -18.16
CA MET A 79 -8.58 0.48 -16.85
C MET A 79 -7.51 0.36 -15.75
N TYR A 80 -6.69 -0.69 -15.81
CA TYR A 80 -5.60 -0.91 -14.85
C TYR A 80 -4.56 0.22 -14.89
N ARG A 81 -4.12 0.62 -16.09
CA ARG A 81 -3.16 1.74 -16.21
C ARG A 81 -3.69 3.03 -15.63
N ALA A 82 -4.97 3.37 -15.88
CA ALA A 82 -5.58 4.57 -15.32
C ALA A 82 -5.67 4.48 -13.79
N PHE A 83 -6.11 3.34 -13.26
CA PHE A 83 -6.18 3.11 -11.81
C PHE A 83 -4.79 3.19 -11.14
N LEU A 84 -3.84 2.39 -11.61
CA LEU A 84 -2.50 2.31 -11.02
C LEU A 84 -1.76 3.66 -11.10
N SER A 85 -1.85 4.35 -12.25
CA SER A 85 -1.23 5.67 -12.44
C SER A 85 -1.74 6.70 -11.44
N GLU A 86 -3.05 6.77 -11.25
CA GLU A 86 -3.65 7.75 -10.34
C GLU A 86 -3.40 7.40 -8.86
N CYS A 87 -3.40 6.10 -8.50
CA CYS A 87 -3.02 5.68 -7.15
C CYS A 87 -1.58 6.10 -6.83
N VAL A 88 -0.64 5.83 -7.75
CA VAL A 88 0.76 6.24 -7.59
C VAL A 88 0.88 7.77 -7.54
N ALA A 89 0.20 8.51 -8.42
CA ALA A 89 0.26 9.96 -8.44
C ALA A 89 -0.22 10.58 -7.11
N ILE A 90 -1.33 10.08 -6.55
CA ILE A 90 -1.86 10.53 -5.26
C ILE A 90 -0.88 10.23 -4.13
N MET A 91 -0.41 8.98 -3.99
CA MET A 91 0.52 8.62 -2.93
C MET A 91 1.84 9.39 -3.02
N ASN A 92 2.37 9.53 -4.24
CA ASN A 92 3.64 10.25 -4.49
C ASN A 92 3.54 11.77 -4.25
N SER A 93 2.35 12.33 -4.22
CA SER A 93 2.14 13.75 -3.91
C SER A 93 2.34 14.09 -2.42
N TRP A 94 2.49 13.07 -1.57
CA TRP A 94 2.69 13.22 -0.13
C TRP A 94 4.13 12.92 0.26
N GLU A 95 4.86 13.92 0.77
CA GLU A 95 6.28 13.80 1.13
C GLU A 95 6.55 12.69 2.16
N MET A 96 5.59 12.43 3.04
CA MET A 96 5.69 11.36 4.05
C MET A 96 5.53 9.96 3.46
N CYS A 97 5.08 9.80 2.22
CA CYS A 97 5.08 8.52 1.51
C CYS A 97 6.50 8.22 1.04
N LYS A 98 7.16 7.26 1.65
CA LYS A 98 8.58 6.94 1.39
C LYS A 98 8.75 5.80 0.41
N GLU A 99 7.72 4.98 0.23
CA GLU A 99 7.76 3.86 -0.70
C GLU A 99 6.38 3.61 -1.29
N ILE A 100 6.34 3.29 -2.58
CA ILE A 100 5.13 2.89 -3.30
C ILE A 100 5.45 1.64 -4.10
N ASN A 101 4.59 0.64 -3.96
CA ASN A 101 4.73 -0.65 -4.62
C ASN A 101 3.45 -0.99 -5.40
N ILE A 102 3.60 -1.66 -6.53
CA ILE A 102 2.51 -2.16 -7.37
C ILE A 102 2.62 -3.68 -7.45
N ASN A 103 1.59 -4.38 -6.98
CA ASN A 103 1.49 -5.83 -7.03
C ASN A 103 0.19 -6.24 -7.73
N GLY A 104 0.25 -6.47 -9.04
CA GLY A 104 -0.95 -6.77 -9.83
C GLY A 104 -1.89 -5.57 -9.90
N ASP A 105 -3.05 -5.70 -9.31
CA ASP A 105 -4.11 -4.69 -9.17
C ASP A 105 -4.11 -3.97 -7.81
N CYS A 106 -3.16 -4.29 -6.98
CA CYS A 106 -2.95 -3.64 -5.69
C CYS A 106 -1.83 -2.60 -5.77
N VAL A 107 -2.07 -1.42 -5.19
CA VAL A 107 -1.04 -0.40 -4.92
C VAL A 107 -0.93 -0.21 -3.42
N TRP A 108 0.27 -0.18 -2.89
CA TRP A 108 0.45 0.09 -1.48
C TRP A 108 1.65 0.99 -1.22
N GLY A 109 1.56 1.75 -0.13
CA GLY A 109 2.59 2.69 0.27
C GLY A 109 2.98 2.54 1.74
N VAL A 110 4.25 2.90 2.02
CA VAL A 110 4.80 3.01 3.37
C VAL A 110 4.96 4.48 3.70
N PHE A 111 4.31 4.90 4.78
CA PHE A 111 4.26 6.29 5.23
C PHE A 111 5.02 6.47 6.54
N GLU A 112 5.90 7.45 6.57
CA GLU A 112 6.57 7.89 7.78
C GLU A 112 5.63 8.76 8.61
N THR A 113 5.18 8.22 9.75
CA THR A 113 4.14 8.84 10.58
C THR A 113 4.60 9.01 12.04
N PRO A 114 5.65 9.84 12.30
CA PRO A 114 6.19 10.04 13.65
C PRO A 114 5.25 10.81 14.56
N LYS A 115 4.25 11.52 14.02
CA LYS A 115 3.27 12.32 14.77
C LYS A 115 1.85 11.85 14.48
N LYS A 116 0.93 12.08 15.41
CA LYS A 116 -0.51 11.80 15.22
C LYS A 116 -1.09 12.52 14.00
N SER A 117 -0.70 13.78 13.76
CA SER A 117 -1.11 14.51 12.56
C SER A 117 -0.74 13.81 11.25
N ASN A 118 0.38 13.08 11.22
CA ASN A 118 0.74 12.31 10.03
C ASN A 118 -0.18 11.10 9.82
N VAL A 119 -0.75 10.53 10.88
CA VAL A 119 -1.77 9.48 10.76
C VAL A 119 -3.06 10.06 10.16
N ASP A 120 -3.47 11.28 10.56
CA ASP A 120 -4.57 12.02 9.93
C ASP A 120 -4.31 12.30 8.44
N ASP A 121 -3.05 12.61 8.09
CA ASP A 121 -2.66 12.82 6.69
C ASP A 121 -2.83 11.52 5.88
N VAL A 122 -2.53 10.34 6.43
CA VAL A 122 -2.75 9.05 5.73
C VAL A 122 -4.25 8.80 5.49
N ILE A 123 -5.13 9.16 6.42
CA ILE A 123 -6.59 9.12 6.18
C ILE A 123 -6.96 10.08 5.03
N SER A 124 -6.32 11.24 4.96
CA SER A 124 -6.51 12.17 3.85
C SER A 124 -6.05 11.60 2.49
N VAL A 125 -4.97 10.82 2.46
CA VAL A 125 -4.55 10.05 1.26
C VAL A 125 -5.63 9.05 0.87
N ALA A 126 -6.15 8.27 1.82
CA ALA A 126 -7.22 7.30 1.57
C ALA A 126 -8.50 7.98 1.03
N ALA A 127 -8.87 9.13 1.58
CA ALA A 127 -9.99 9.92 1.10
C ALA A 127 -9.79 10.45 -0.33
N GLN A 128 -8.56 10.84 -0.70
CA GLN A 128 -8.22 11.22 -2.08
C GLN A 128 -8.34 10.02 -3.04
N LEU A 129 -7.82 8.87 -2.64
CA LEU A 129 -7.92 7.63 -3.43
C LEU A 129 -9.39 7.25 -3.66
N ASN A 130 -10.22 7.27 -2.60
CA ASN A 130 -11.65 6.98 -2.73
C ASN A 130 -12.36 7.98 -3.65
N SER A 131 -12.07 9.28 -3.53
CA SER A 131 -12.63 10.31 -4.41
C SER A 131 -12.18 10.15 -5.86
N MET A 132 -10.92 9.76 -6.09
CA MET A 132 -10.37 9.49 -7.42
C MET A 132 -11.11 8.34 -8.10
N ILE A 133 -11.45 7.27 -7.38
CA ILE A 133 -12.24 6.14 -7.93
C ILE A 133 -13.58 6.62 -8.47
N LYS A 134 -14.27 7.52 -7.77
CA LYS A 134 -15.52 8.11 -8.25
C LYS A 134 -15.35 8.84 -9.60
N ILE A 135 -14.30 9.64 -9.73
CA ILE A 135 -13.95 10.35 -10.97
C ILE A 135 -13.58 9.35 -12.09
N LEU A 136 -12.77 8.36 -11.77
CA LEU A 136 -12.37 7.32 -12.73
C LEU A 136 -13.60 6.57 -13.24
N ASN A 137 -14.49 6.15 -12.35
CA ASN A 137 -15.70 5.42 -12.71
C ASN A 137 -16.62 6.22 -13.64
N TYR A 138 -16.74 7.54 -13.46
CA TYR A 138 -17.44 8.39 -14.40
C TYR A 138 -16.80 8.36 -15.79
N LYS A 139 -15.47 8.45 -15.86
CA LYS A 139 -14.74 8.41 -17.14
C LYS A 139 -14.83 7.04 -17.81
N LEU A 140 -14.82 5.95 -17.04
CA LEU A 140 -15.01 4.59 -17.52
C LEU A 140 -16.41 4.41 -18.13
N LYS A 141 -17.46 4.86 -17.42
CA LYS A 141 -18.85 4.83 -17.91
C LYS A 141 -19.01 5.58 -19.23
N LYS A 142 -18.39 6.76 -19.38
CA LYS A 142 -18.40 7.51 -20.66
C LYS A 142 -17.75 6.76 -21.82
N LYS A 143 -16.92 5.75 -21.55
CA LYS A 143 -16.30 4.86 -22.56
C LYS A 143 -17.02 3.52 -22.71
N ASN A 144 -18.16 3.33 -22.02
CA ASN A 144 -18.86 2.05 -21.92
C ASN A 144 -17.97 0.92 -21.38
N TYR A 145 -17.12 1.24 -20.39
CA TYR A 145 -16.31 0.30 -19.65
C TYR A 145 -16.94 0.02 -18.30
N ASP A 146 -16.64 -1.15 -17.73
CA ASP A 146 -17.07 -1.49 -16.38
C ASP A 146 -16.44 -0.53 -15.35
N THR A 147 -17.13 -0.38 -14.23
CA THR A 147 -16.64 0.45 -13.11
C THR A 147 -15.83 -0.40 -12.14
N LEU A 148 -14.95 0.26 -11.39
CA LEU A 148 -14.13 -0.37 -10.35
C LEU A 148 -14.74 -0.10 -8.97
N ALA A 149 -14.74 -1.12 -8.12
CA ALA A 149 -14.86 -0.98 -6.68
C ALA A 149 -13.50 -1.27 -6.05
N VAL A 150 -13.17 -0.62 -4.96
CA VAL A 150 -11.89 -0.80 -4.27
C VAL A 150 -12.07 -0.98 -2.78
N GLY A 151 -11.11 -1.67 -2.16
CA GLY A 151 -10.93 -1.70 -0.72
C GLY A 151 -9.62 -1.00 -0.33
N ILE A 152 -9.67 -0.21 0.74
CA ILE A 152 -8.51 0.50 1.29
C ILE A 152 -8.32 0.06 2.74
N GLY A 153 -7.13 -0.46 3.04
CA GLY A 153 -6.75 -0.91 4.37
C GLY A 153 -5.58 -0.09 4.91
N ILE A 154 -5.67 0.34 6.17
CA ILE A 154 -4.63 1.15 6.81
C ILE A 154 -4.30 0.57 8.18
N TYR A 155 -3.01 0.37 8.42
CA TYR A 155 -2.49 -0.09 9.71
C TYR A 155 -1.21 0.65 10.09
N TYR A 156 -1.06 0.97 11.37
CA TYR A 156 0.15 1.53 11.95
C TYR A 156 0.83 0.52 12.86
N GLY A 157 2.11 0.33 12.70
CA GLY A 157 2.88 -0.60 13.53
C GLY A 157 4.38 -0.62 13.21
N ARG A 158 5.07 -1.57 13.86
CA ARG A 158 6.49 -1.80 13.64
C ARG A 158 6.69 -2.71 12.43
N ALA A 159 7.56 -2.29 11.51
CA ALA A 159 8.03 -3.08 10.38
C ALA A 159 9.53 -3.30 10.45
N LEU A 160 10.01 -4.37 9.86
CA LEU A 160 11.42 -4.60 9.57
C LEU A 160 11.67 -4.29 8.09
N MET A 161 12.55 -3.34 7.82
CA MET A 161 13.01 -2.93 6.51
C MET A 161 14.33 -3.64 6.19
N VAL A 162 14.37 -4.46 5.14
CA VAL A 162 15.57 -5.20 4.71
C VAL A 162 15.76 -5.07 3.19
N LYS A 163 16.98 -5.25 2.73
CA LYS A 163 17.29 -5.41 1.32
C LYS A 163 17.35 -6.90 0.99
N ALA A 164 16.53 -7.34 0.05
CA ALA A 164 16.50 -8.73 -0.41
C ALA A 164 16.76 -8.82 -1.92
N GLY A 165 17.18 -10.00 -2.38
CA GLY A 165 17.48 -10.28 -3.78
C GLY A 165 18.81 -11.01 -3.93
N TYR A 166 19.38 -10.96 -5.14
CA TYR A 166 20.66 -11.58 -5.44
C TYR A 166 21.70 -10.52 -5.81
N SER A 167 22.74 -10.38 -4.97
CA SER A 167 23.82 -9.40 -5.15
C SER A 167 24.47 -9.55 -6.53
N GLY A 168 24.60 -8.45 -7.27
CA GLY A 168 25.19 -8.43 -8.61
C GLY A 168 24.26 -8.81 -9.76
N SER A 169 23.00 -9.24 -9.51
CA SER A 169 22.05 -9.59 -10.57
C SER A 169 21.23 -8.42 -11.10
N GLY A 170 21.27 -7.26 -10.45
CA GLY A 170 20.34 -6.15 -10.65
C GLY A 170 18.96 -6.37 -10.02
N ILE A 171 18.68 -7.60 -9.52
CA ILE A 171 17.41 -7.95 -8.90
C ILE A 171 17.54 -7.83 -7.39
N ASN A 172 17.14 -6.69 -6.87
CA ASN A 172 17.08 -6.45 -5.43
C ASN A 172 16.01 -5.40 -5.12
N GLU A 173 15.30 -5.59 -4.02
CA GLU A 173 14.24 -4.71 -3.56
C GLU A 173 14.30 -4.52 -2.04
N ILE A 174 13.67 -3.45 -1.58
CA ILE A 174 13.39 -3.27 -0.16
C ILE A 174 12.16 -4.08 0.18
N VAL A 175 12.32 -4.99 1.12
CA VAL A 175 11.22 -5.82 1.63
C VAL A 175 10.83 -5.33 3.02
N TRP A 176 9.55 -5.11 3.20
CA TRP A 176 8.94 -4.69 4.45
C TRP A 176 8.25 -5.88 5.10
N MET A 177 8.74 -6.28 6.26
CA MET A 177 8.26 -7.45 6.97
C MET A 177 7.60 -7.05 8.29
N GLY A 178 6.54 -7.76 8.67
CA GLY A 178 5.84 -7.58 9.93
C GLY A 178 4.33 -7.41 9.79
N ASP A 179 3.64 -7.36 10.93
CA ASP A 179 2.18 -7.32 10.99
C ASP A 179 1.59 -6.09 10.31
N VAL A 180 2.36 -4.98 10.23
CA VAL A 180 1.87 -3.72 9.66
C VAL A 180 1.51 -3.86 8.19
N VAL A 181 2.33 -4.54 7.40
CA VAL A 181 2.09 -4.78 5.97
C VAL A 181 0.99 -5.81 5.77
N ASN A 182 1.10 -6.94 6.47
CA ASN A 182 0.13 -8.04 6.36
C ASN A 182 -1.27 -7.60 6.79
N THR A 183 -1.40 -6.90 7.92
CA THR A 183 -2.71 -6.45 8.42
C THR A 183 -3.32 -5.41 7.49
N ALA A 184 -2.55 -4.41 7.02
CA ALA A 184 -3.07 -3.42 6.08
C ALA A 184 -3.56 -4.06 4.78
N CYS A 185 -2.84 -5.05 4.26
CA CYS A 185 -3.25 -5.85 3.10
C CYS A 185 -4.56 -6.61 3.35
N HIS A 186 -4.68 -7.30 4.49
CA HIS A 186 -5.92 -8.00 4.86
C HIS A 186 -7.12 -7.05 5.00
N LEU A 187 -6.93 -5.87 5.60
CA LEU A 187 -7.97 -4.86 5.69
C LEU A 187 -8.43 -4.35 4.32
N ALA A 188 -7.51 -4.14 3.38
CA ALA A 188 -7.85 -3.76 2.00
C ALA A 188 -8.64 -4.86 1.29
N ASN A 189 -8.29 -6.14 1.53
CA ASN A 189 -9.02 -7.27 0.99
C ASN A 189 -10.42 -7.46 1.62
N GLU A 190 -10.67 -6.94 2.81
CA GLU A 190 -11.99 -6.95 3.46
C GLU A 190 -12.84 -5.75 3.04
N ALA A 191 -12.22 -4.58 2.91
CA ALA A 191 -12.87 -3.31 2.60
C ALA A 191 -13.57 -3.32 1.23
N GLY A 192 -14.67 -2.57 1.12
CA GLY A 192 -15.43 -2.45 -0.12
C GLY A 192 -16.18 -3.70 -0.57
N ARG A 193 -16.19 -4.78 0.24
CA ARG A 193 -16.84 -6.05 -0.06
C ARG A 193 -18.05 -6.29 0.84
N GLY A 194 -19.10 -6.86 0.28
CA GLY A 194 -20.35 -7.11 1.02
C GLY A 194 -20.97 -5.83 1.55
N TYR A 195 -21.05 -5.70 2.86
CA TYR A 195 -21.61 -4.53 3.54
C TYR A 195 -20.53 -3.59 4.10
N ARG A 196 -19.25 -3.82 3.76
CA ARG A 196 -18.13 -3.04 4.27
C ARG A 196 -17.93 -1.76 3.47
N ASN A 197 -17.60 -0.69 4.20
CA ASN A 197 -17.20 0.57 3.59
C ASN A 197 -15.84 0.45 2.90
N THR A 198 -15.53 1.41 2.04
CA THR A 198 -14.32 1.40 1.20
C THR A 198 -13.03 1.48 2.01
N ILE A 199 -13.02 2.13 3.18
CA ILE A 199 -11.82 2.33 4.01
C ILE A 199 -12.01 1.59 5.32
N ILE A 200 -11.05 0.73 5.68
CA ILE A 200 -11.00 0.05 6.98
C ILE A 200 -9.68 0.37 7.68
N VAL A 201 -9.78 0.70 8.96
CA VAL A 201 -8.64 0.97 9.84
C VAL A 201 -8.77 0.21 11.16
N THR A 202 -7.65 0.01 11.82
CA THR A 202 -7.61 -0.64 13.16
C THR A 202 -7.75 0.35 14.31
N GLY A 203 -7.90 -0.17 15.53
CA GLY A 203 -8.02 0.64 16.74
C GLY A 203 -6.79 1.53 17.00
N ASN A 204 -5.58 1.07 16.65
CA ASN A 204 -4.37 1.87 16.81
C ASN A 204 -4.31 3.07 15.85
N ILE A 205 -4.83 2.96 14.65
CA ILE A 205 -5.04 4.11 13.75
C ILE A 205 -6.09 5.02 14.37
N TYR A 206 -7.29 4.51 14.67
CA TYR A 206 -8.42 5.30 15.18
C TYR A 206 -8.06 6.11 16.44
N CYS A 207 -7.35 5.52 17.39
CA CYS A 207 -6.94 6.22 18.62
C CYS A 207 -6.00 7.41 18.36
N ASN A 208 -5.27 7.41 17.26
CA ASN A 208 -4.34 8.47 16.90
C ASN A 208 -4.95 9.56 16.00
N LEU A 209 -6.19 9.37 15.50
CA LEU A 209 -6.88 10.36 14.69
C LEU A 209 -7.41 11.54 15.52
N ASN A 210 -7.58 12.69 14.87
CA ASN A 210 -8.32 13.81 15.40
C ASN A 210 -9.83 13.51 15.46
N ASP A 211 -10.58 14.36 16.17
CA ASP A 211 -12.02 14.13 16.39
C ASP A 211 -12.83 14.21 15.10
N HIS A 212 -12.40 15.04 14.12
CA HIS A 212 -13.06 15.13 12.83
C HIS A 212 -12.96 13.77 12.08
N HIS A 213 -11.77 13.21 11.92
CA HIS A 213 -11.60 11.92 11.23
C HIS A 213 -12.27 10.78 11.99
N LYS A 214 -12.24 10.79 13.34
CA LYS A 214 -12.98 9.82 14.15
C LYS A 214 -14.48 9.85 13.90
N SER A 215 -15.06 11.03 13.71
CA SER A 215 -16.51 11.19 13.46
C SER A 215 -16.96 10.63 12.10
N LEU A 216 -16.04 10.44 11.16
CA LEU A 216 -16.29 9.89 9.83
C LEU A 216 -16.20 8.35 9.78
N LEU A 217 -15.86 7.72 10.89
CA LEU A 217 -15.65 6.27 10.98
C LEU A 217 -16.64 5.63 11.95
N SER A 218 -17.26 4.54 11.54
CA SER A 218 -18.09 3.69 12.39
C SER A 218 -17.33 2.44 12.83
N SER A 219 -17.59 1.96 14.04
CA SER A 219 -16.91 0.77 14.56
C SER A 219 -17.68 -0.51 14.27
N TYR A 220 -16.95 -1.60 14.04
CA TYR A 220 -17.47 -2.95 14.00
C TYR A 220 -16.49 -3.94 14.63
N ASN A 221 -16.95 -5.15 14.93
CA ASN A 221 -16.11 -6.24 15.40
C ASN A 221 -16.02 -7.32 14.32
N ASP A 222 -14.81 -7.78 14.03
CA ASP A 222 -14.55 -8.89 13.09
C ASP A 222 -14.61 -10.28 13.77
N GLY A 223 -15.00 -10.32 15.05
CA GLY A 223 -14.98 -11.50 15.90
C GLY A 223 -13.76 -11.61 16.81
N GLN A 224 -12.68 -10.87 16.54
CA GLN A 224 -11.43 -10.88 17.32
C GLN A 224 -11.04 -9.47 17.79
N THR A 225 -11.14 -8.48 16.91
CA THR A 225 -10.68 -7.12 17.17
C THR A 225 -11.71 -6.08 16.76
N LYS A 226 -11.68 -4.93 17.45
CA LYS A 226 -12.48 -3.77 17.07
C LYS A 226 -11.80 -3.05 15.92
N ARG A 227 -12.53 -2.88 14.83
CA ARG A 227 -12.13 -2.16 13.62
C ARG A 227 -13.05 -0.98 13.36
N TYR A 228 -12.63 -0.09 12.47
CA TYR A 228 -13.38 1.10 12.11
C TYR A 228 -13.41 1.23 10.58
N GLU A 229 -14.55 1.65 10.05
CA GLU A 229 -14.76 1.75 8.61
C GLU A 229 -15.51 3.03 8.23
N GLY A 230 -15.29 3.51 7.00
CA GLY A 230 -15.98 4.66 6.45
C GLY A 230 -15.75 4.85 4.95
N ASP A 231 -16.63 5.63 4.31
CA ASP A 231 -16.51 6.05 2.92
C ASP A 231 -16.07 7.52 2.82
N ILE A 232 -14.90 7.79 3.40
CA ILE A 232 -14.37 9.15 3.51
C ILE A 232 -13.96 9.65 2.11
N ILE A 233 -14.36 10.89 1.79
CA ILE A 233 -14.04 11.59 0.53
C ILE A 233 -13.41 12.94 0.78
N ARG A 234 -12.79 13.53 -0.24
CA ARG A 234 -12.25 14.89 -0.23
C ARG A 234 -13.26 15.88 -0.83
N ASN A 235 -13.65 16.88 -0.05
CA ASN A 235 -14.65 17.85 -0.47
C ASN A 235 -14.28 18.59 -1.77
N ASN A 236 -13.04 19.05 -1.90
CA ASN A 236 -12.58 19.73 -3.11
C ASN A 236 -12.64 18.84 -4.37
N MET A 237 -12.40 17.52 -4.23
CA MET A 237 -12.53 16.56 -5.35
C MET A 237 -14.01 16.28 -5.64
N GLU A 238 -14.86 16.24 -4.62
CA GLU A 238 -16.30 16.10 -4.78
C GLU A 238 -16.92 17.33 -5.49
N ASP A 239 -16.48 18.52 -5.15
CA ASP A 239 -16.93 19.76 -5.79
C ASP A 239 -16.49 19.80 -7.25
N TRP A 240 -15.22 19.46 -7.53
CA TRP A 240 -14.73 19.31 -8.89
C TRP A 240 -15.53 18.26 -9.68
N TYR A 241 -15.87 17.12 -9.05
CA TYR A 241 -16.69 16.09 -9.67
C TYR A 241 -18.06 16.61 -10.09
N LYS A 242 -18.76 17.33 -9.19
CA LYS A 242 -20.07 17.91 -9.46
C LYS A 242 -20.05 18.92 -10.62
N GLU A 243 -18.97 19.68 -10.74
CA GLU A 243 -18.81 20.67 -11.81
C GLU A 243 -18.48 20.04 -13.17
N ASN A 244 -17.61 19.01 -13.20
CA ASN A 244 -16.98 18.48 -14.42
C ASN A 244 -17.52 17.12 -14.86
N CYS A 245 -18.24 16.41 -14.03
CA CYS A 245 -18.73 15.06 -14.28
C CYS A 245 -20.27 15.03 -14.43
N LYS A 246 -20.76 15.65 -15.51
CA LYS A 246 -22.19 15.73 -15.88
C LYS A 246 -22.53 14.80 -17.02
#